data_66b27415c2c43b8691fcb46f86c082ee
#
_entry.id   66b27415c2c43b8691fcb46f86c082ee
#
_cell.length_a   1.000
_cell.length_b   1.000
_cell.length_c   1.000
_cell.angle_alpha   90.00
_cell.angle_beta   90.00
_cell.angle_gamma   90.00
#
_symmetry.space_group_name_H-M   'P 1'
#
loop_
_entity.id
_entity.type
_entity.pdbx_description
1 polymer ?
#
loop_
_entity_poly.entity_id
_entity_poly.type
_entity_poly.pdbx_seq_one_letter_code
_entity_poly.pdbx_strand_id
1 'polypeptide(L)'
;MLTPLVDTFKQLRYQIAHLEDGTLNSEYPELALFIDHQSLNLAEISKDLSFIYQYLYVYGRKSDATFTRFRNEIERFALWSWLIKGASVLALKREDIEHYIDFVVEPSAEWCSDSVQWRFKQHLGQRIANPKWRPFMAKETKPSQQSLNSTFTALNVFYKFAILEERSFTNFVPVVKKNCPYLVVQSQINQPDTLSDLQWEYVLRVTEENCEDDPQLERNLFTLACLKGLYLRISELSERPNWSPVMSHFWQDADGFWFLRVMGKGNKLRDVTLSESFIAYLKRYRLYRGLSALPRVDEPYPLVHKLRGKGGMTVRQIRRLVQQSFDLATAALHQDGFIEEAEKLTAATAHWLRHTGATHDAQTRPLKHLSEDLGHAKLATTDQIYIQTNIKERAKSGVKRKL
;
A
#
# COMPACT_ATOMS: atom_id res chain seq x y z
N MET A 1 16.50 26.31 -4.87
CA MET A 1 15.13 25.91 -4.43
C MET A 1 14.94 24.45 -4.79
N LEU A 2 14.35 23.63 -3.89
CA LEU A 2 14.08 22.23 -4.21
C LEU A 2 12.94 22.13 -5.23
N THR A 3 13.19 21.42 -6.32
CA THR A 3 12.25 21.27 -7.44
C THR A 3 11.96 19.77 -7.63
N PRO A 4 10.69 19.35 -7.81
CA PRO A 4 10.39 17.95 -8.13
C PRO A 4 10.99 17.58 -9.50
N LEU A 5 11.64 16.42 -9.56
CA LEU A 5 12.32 15.95 -10.77
C LEU A 5 11.40 15.15 -11.68
N VAL A 6 10.43 14.45 -11.12
CA VAL A 6 9.61 13.44 -11.83
C VAL A 6 8.13 13.73 -11.64
N ASP A 7 7.40 13.81 -12.73
CA ASP A 7 5.95 14.00 -12.75
C ASP A 7 5.19 12.67 -12.52
N THR A 8 3.98 12.53 -13.01
CA THR A 8 3.20 11.30 -12.98
C THR A 8 3.74 10.27 -13.97
N PHE A 9 3.40 9.00 -13.78
CA PHE A 9 3.79 7.96 -14.75
C PHE A 9 3.28 8.24 -16.17
N LYS A 10 2.09 8.84 -16.27
CA LYS A 10 1.51 9.24 -17.56
C LYS A 10 2.34 10.30 -18.27
N GLN A 11 2.94 11.23 -17.53
CA GLN A 11 3.76 12.31 -18.05
C GLN A 11 5.24 11.91 -18.24
N LEU A 12 5.68 10.83 -17.61
CA LEU A 12 7.08 10.42 -17.65
C LEU A 12 7.62 10.21 -19.08
N ARG A 13 6.81 9.67 -19.99
CA ARG A 13 7.22 9.50 -21.38
C ARG A 13 7.49 10.84 -22.09
N TYR A 14 6.69 11.86 -21.78
CA TYR A 14 6.89 13.20 -22.32
C TYR A 14 8.15 13.83 -21.69
N GLN A 15 8.38 13.64 -20.38
CA GLN A 15 9.63 14.10 -19.75
C GLN A 15 10.86 13.45 -20.37
N ILE A 16 10.83 12.17 -20.68
CA ILE A 16 11.92 11.45 -21.37
C ILE A 16 12.18 12.10 -22.74
N ALA A 17 11.15 12.23 -23.58
CA ALA A 17 11.28 12.83 -24.91
C ALA A 17 11.84 14.25 -24.87
N HIS A 18 11.28 15.10 -24.01
CA HIS A 18 11.75 16.48 -23.86
C HIS A 18 13.19 16.58 -23.33
N LEU A 19 13.62 15.65 -22.48
CA LEU A 19 15.01 15.61 -22.01
C LEU A 19 15.96 15.17 -23.14
N GLU A 20 15.59 14.17 -23.94
CA GLU A 20 16.37 13.65 -25.08
C GLU A 20 16.47 14.68 -26.21
N ASP A 21 15.39 15.39 -26.51
CA ASP A 21 15.32 16.41 -27.57
C ASP A 21 15.92 17.78 -27.13
N GLY A 22 16.34 17.93 -25.88
CA GLY A 22 16.82 19.20 -25.32
C GLY A 22 15.74 20.29 -25.18
N THR A 23 14.47 19.91 -25.22
CA THR A 23 13.31 20.82 -25.16
C THR A 23 12.62 20.87 -23.80
N LEU A 24 13.29 20.39 -22.74
CA LEU A 24 12.74 20.33 -21.38
C LEU A 24 12.22 21.69 -20.89
N ASN A 25 12.93 22.77 -21.25
CA ASN A 25 12.55 24.13 -20.87
C ASN A 25 11.19 24.57 -21.45
N SER A 26 10.76 24.04 -22.58
CA SER A 26 9.47 24.40 -23.19
C SER A 26 8.28 23.85 -22.40
N GLU A 27 8.41 22.68 -21.77
CA GLU A 27 7.32 22.00 -21.05
C GLU A 27 7.49 22.10 -19.52
N TYR A 28 8.76 22.03 -19.02
CA TYR A 28 9.10 22.01 -17.57
C TYR A 28 10.13 23.10 -17.24
N PRO A 29 9.79 24.40 -17.34
CA PRO A 29 10.76 25.48 -17.25
C PRO A 29 11.49 25.54 -15.91
N GLU A 30 10.81 25.35 -14.77
CA GLU A 30 11.47 25.40 -13.46
C GLU A 30 12.39 24.17 -13.23
N LEU A 31 12.08 23.03 -13.82
CA LEU A 31 12.96 21.85 -13.76
C LEU A 31 14.21 22.08 -14.62
N ALA A 32 14.05 22.63 -15.81
CA ALA A 32 15.19 22.99 -16.67
C ALA A 32 16.11 24.02 -15.99
N LEU A 33 15.55 25.09 -15.44
CA LEU A 33 16.31 26.08 -14.66
C LEU A 33 16.98 25.46 -13.43
N PHE A 34 16.31 24.54 -12.74
CA PHE A 34 16.92 23.84 -11.60
C PHE A 34 18.15 23.04 -12.03
N ILE A 35 18.08 22.33 -13.15
CA ILE A 35 19.20 21.54 -13.68
C ILE A 35 20.36 22.46 -14.09
N ASP A 36 20.09 23.56 -14.79
CA ASP A 36 21.07 24.50 -15.29
C ASP A 36 21.84 25.23 -14.16
N HIS A 37 21.24 25.39 -12.99
CA HIS A 37 21.82 26.10 -11.86
C HIS A 37 22.61 25.21 -10.89
N GLN A 38 22.77 23.92 -11.19
CA GLN A 38 23.53 23.04 -10.31
C GLN A 38 25.04 23.24 -10.47
N SER A 39 25.77 23.05 -9.36
CA SER A 39 27.26 23.12 -9.35
C SER A 39 27.92 21.92 -10.04
N LEU A 40 27.18 20.81 -10.21
CA LEU A 40 27.60 19.66 -11.01
C LEU A 40 27.56 19.99 -12.50
N ASN A 41 28.40 19.28 -13.25
CA ASN A 41 28.37 19.39 -14.72
C ASN A 41 26.96 19.04 -15.22
N LEU A 42 26.34 19.93 -15.98
CA LEU A 42 25.04 19.76 -16.61
C LEU A 42 24.89 18.40 -17.32
N ALA A 43 25.97 17.97 -18.02
CA ALA A 43 25.97 16.68 -18.70
C ALA A 43 25.85 15.48 -17.77
N GLU A 44 26.38 15.55 -16.54
CA GLU A 44 26.25 14.46 -15.56
C GLU A 44 24.84 14.39 -14.97
N ILE A 45 24.26 15.55 -14.62
CA ILE A 45 22.88 15.60 -14.11
C ILE A 45 21.88 15.12 -15.16
N SER A 46 22.06 15.53 -16.42
CA SER A 46 21.20 15.08 -17.52
C SER A 46 21.30 13.57 -17.76
N LYS A 47 22.50 12.98 -17.64
CA LYS A 47 22.70 11.53 -17.71
C LYS A 47 22.04 10.80 -16.55
N ASP A 48 22.22 11.31 -15.32
CA ASP A 48 21.57 10.76 -14.13
C ASP A 48 20.05 10.80 -14.27
N LEU A 49 19.51 11.94 -14.69
CA LEU A 49 18.07 12.13 -14.84
C LEU A 49 17.48 11.22 -15.92
N SER A 50 18.15 11.11 -17.08
CA SER A 50 17.77 10.18 -18.14
C SER A 50 17.74 8.74 -17.62
N PHE A 51 18.77 8.32 -16.87
CA PHE A 51 18.83 6.99 -16.28
C PHE A 51 17.74 6.75 -15.22
N ILE A 52 17.47 7.75 -14.35
CA ILE A 52 16.37 7.70 -13.38
C ILE A 52 15.02 7.54 -14.08
N TYR A 53 14.79 8.27 -15.16
CA TYR A 53 13.56 8.17 -15.93
C TYR A 53 13.39 6.80 -16.56
N GLN A 54 14.45 6.23 -17.16
CA GLN A 54 14.43 4.86 -17.72
C GLN A 54 14.12 3.81 -16.62
N TYR A 55 14.79 3.90 -15.47
CA TYR A 55 14.51 3.05 -14.32
C TYR A 55 13.04 3.13 -13.88
N LEU A 56 12.54 4.33 -13.68
CA LEU A 56 11.16 4.54 -13.25
C LEU A 56 10.14 4.10 -14.30
N TYR A 57 10.46 4.23 -15.57
CA TYR A 57 9.63 3.74 -16.66
C TYR A 57 9.55 2.21 -16.65
N VAL A 58 10.67 1.52 -16.53
CA VAL A 58 10.73 0.04 -16.52
C VAL A 58 9.98 -0.53 -15.32
N TYR A 59 10.27 -0.05 -14.12
CA TYR A 59 9.68 -0.61 -12.90
C TYR A 59 8.30 -0.05 -12.56
N GLY A 60 8.00 1.18 -12.96
CA GLY A 60 6.72 1.86 -12.74
C GLY A 60 5.55 1.28 -13.53
N ARG A 61 5.83 0.62 -14.67
CA ARG A 61 4.81 -0.04 -15.52
C ARG A 61 3.95 -1.05 -14.79
N LYS A 62 4.45 -1.60 -13.68
CA LYS A 62 3.76 -2.65 -12.92
C LYS A 62 2.54 -2.12 -12.16
N SER A 63 2.63 -0.93 -11.59
CA SER A 63 1.51 -0.25 -10.92
C SER A 63 1.87 1.18 -10.52
N ASP A 64 0.87 2.05 -10.43
CA ASP A 64 1.02 3.44 -9.95
C ASP A 64 1.60 3.50 -8.53
N ALA A 65 1.27 2.54 -7.67
CA ALA A 65 1.81 2.46 -6.32
C ALA A 65 3.32 2.15 -6.32
N THR A 66 3.78 1.24 -7.19
CA THR A 66 5.20 0.93 -7.37
C THR A 66 5.94 2.13 -7.94
N PHE A 67 5.40 2.77 -8.97
CA PHE A 67 5.94 3.99 -9.54
C PHE A 67 6.09 5.09 -8.49
N THR A 68 5.01 5.41 -7.78
CA THR A 68 4.99 6.49 -6.78
C THR A 68 6.02 6.25 -5.68
N ARG A 69 6.13 5.00 -5.20
CA ARG A 69 7.11 4.64 -4.18
C ARG A 69 8.54 4.81 -4.68
N PHE A 70 8.88 4.24 -5.82
CA PHE A 70 10.23 4.32 -6.37
C PHE A 70 10.58 5.75 -6.76
N ARG A 71 9.66 6.48 -7.38
CA ARG A 71 9.83 7.90 -7.67
C ARG A 71 10.22 8.69 -6.43
N ASN A 72 9.44 8.55 -5.35
CA ASN A 72 9.69 9.33 -4.13
C ASN A 72 11.07 9.02 -3.52
N GLU A 73 11.46 7.75 -3.49
CA GLU A 73 12.73 7.34 -2.90
C GLU A 73 13.93 7.75 -3.77
N ILE A 74 13.86 7.50 -5.09
CA ILE A 74 14.99 7.81 -5.98
C ILE A 74 15.14 9.30 -6.22
N GLU A 75 14.04 10.06 -6.26
CA GLU A 75 14.09 11.51 -6.37
C GLU A 75 14.73 12.16 -5.13
N ARG A 76 14.41 11.70 -3.91
CA ARG A 76 15.09 12.15 -2.68
C ARG A 76 16.59 11.88 -2.75
N PHE A 77 16.94 10.68 -3.18
CA PHE A 77 18.32 10.24 -3.31
C PHE A 77 19.08 11.07 -4.33
N ALA A 78 18.51 11.33 -5.51
CA ALA A 78 19.12 12.14 -6.55
C ALA A 78 19.32 13.58 -6.08
N LEU A 79 18.31 14.21 -5.50
CA LEU A 79 18.40 15.56 -4.97
C LEU A 79 19.48 15.66 -3.89
N TRP A 80 19.54 14.71 -2.96
CA TRP A 80 20.59 14.68 -1.94
C TRP A 80 21.98 14.51 -2.55
N SER A 81 22.13 13.59 -3.52
CA SER A 81 23.41 13.36 -4.20
C SER A 81 23.91 14.61 -4.90
N TRP A 82 23.04 15.33 -5.60
CA TRP A 82 23.42 16.51 -6.35
C TRP A 82 23.63 17.73 -5.47
N LEU A 83 22.76 18.00 -4.50
CA LEU A 83 22.74 19.24 -3.73
C LEU A 83 23.60 19.20 -2.47
N ILE A 84 23.75 18.05 -1.84
CA ILE A 84 24.49 17.91 -0.57
C ILE A 84 25.84 17.25 -0.79
N LYS A 85 25.85 16.11 -1.51
CA LYS A 85 27.11 15.41 -1.79
C LYS A 85 27.90 16.04 -2.95
N GLY A 86 27.23 16.65 -3.91
CA GLY A 86 27.84 17.21 -5.12
C GLY A 86 28.39 16.14 -6.07
N ALA A 87 27.70 15.02 -6.22
CA ALA A 87 28.12 13.87 -7.03
C ALA A 87 26.97 13.25 -7.81
N SER A 88 27.29 12.58 -8.94
CA SER A 88 26.34 11.74 -9.66
C SER A 88 25.87 10.57 -8.81
N VAL A 89 24.60 10.20 -8.92
CA VAL A 89 24.02 9.04 -8.21
C VAL A 89 24.71 7.73 -8.55
N LEU A 90 25.38 7.64 -9.70
CA LEU A 90 26.10 6.46 -10.16
C LEU A 90 27.58 6.43 -9.69
N ALA A 91 28.10 7.56 -9.18
CA ALA A 91 29.47 7.68 -8.70
C ALA A 91 29.60 7.48 -7.17
N LEU A 92 28.47 7.32 -6.46
CA LEU A 92 28.46 7.21 -5.01
C LEU A 92 29.11 5.92 -4.51
N LYS A 93 29.84 6.02 -3.40
CA LYS A 93 30.49 4.93 -2.72
C LYS A 93 29.65 4.45 -1.53
N ARG A 94 30.14 3.39 -0.84
CA ARG A 94 29.49 2.82 0.34
C ARG A 94 29.22 3.88 1.41
N GLU A 95 30.22 4.68 1.77
CA GLU A 95 30.12 5.71 2.80
C GLU A 95 29.10 6.81 2.45
N ASP A 96 28.95 7.14 1.15
CA ASP A 96 27.97 8.12 0.71
C ASP A 96 26.53 7.61 0.91
N ILE A 97 26.30 6.32 0.68
CA ILE A 97 24.99 5.71 0.94
C ILE A 97 24.72 5.68 2.45
N GLU A 98 25.72 5.44 3.30
CA GLU A 98 25.57 5.53 4.77
C GLU A 98 25.17 6.96 5.17
N HIS A 99 25.87 7.98 4.70
CA HIS A 99 25.52 9.38 4.96
C HIS A 99 24.12 9.77 4.44
N TYR A 100 23.72 9.20 3.28
CA TYR A 100 22.35 9.40 2.80
C TYR A 100 21.31 8.81 3.76
N ILE A 101 21.56 7.63 4.32
CA ILE A 101 20.65 7.01 5.29
C ILE A 101 20.58 7.86 6.57
N ASP A 102 21.70 8.38 7.07
CA ASP A 102 21.73 9.32 8.19
C ASP A 102 20.85 10.54 7.90
N PHE A 103 20.97 11.11 6.70
CA PHE A 103 20.15 12.23 6.24
C PHE A 103 18.64 11.86 6.14
N VAL A 104 18.30 10.65 5.71
CA VAL A 104 16.90 10.17 5.65
C VAL A 104 16.30 10.05 7.05
N VAL A 105 17.12 9.72 8.04
CA VAL A 105 16.67 9.61 9.45
C VAL A 105 16.41 10.99 10.05
N GLU A 106 17.20 11.99 9.69
CA GLU A 106 17.10 13.35 10.22
C GLU A 106 17.32 14.40 9.10
N PRO A 107 16.34 14.54 8.19
CA PRO A 107 16.44 15.51 7.12
C PRO A 107 16.32 16.94 7.65
N SER A 108 17.09 17.87 7.07
CA SER A 108 17.00 19.28 7.45
C SER A 108 15.63 19.88 7.13
N ALA A 109 15.22 20.88 7.92
CA ALA A 109 13.85 21.44 7.88
C ALA A 109 13.45 21.96 6.49
N GLU A 110 14.39 22.53 5.72
CA GLU A 110 14.12 23.00 4.37
C GLU A 110 13.76 21.90 3.37
N TRP A 111 14.03 20.64 3.70
CA TRP A 111 13.66 19.45 2.91
C TRP A 111 12.29 18.89 3.28
N CYS A 112 11.63 19.45 4.29
CA CYS A 112 10.40 18.96 4.86
C CYS A 112 9.21 19.86 4.53
N SER A 113 8.02 19.29 4.43
CA SER A 113 6.75 19.97 4.26
C SER A 113 5.75 19.47 5.31
N ASP A 114 4.93 20.36 5.87
CA ASP A 114 3.92 20.03 6.89
C ASP A 114 2.70 19.30 6.31
N SER A 115 2.52 19.37 4.98
CA SER A 115 1.41 18.73 4.29
C SER A 115 1.81 18.19 2.92
N VAL A 116 1.04 17.21 2.42
CA VAL A 116 1.26 16.66 1.08
C VAL A 116 1.02 17.74 0.04
N GLN A 117 2.06 18.06 -0.72
CA GLN A 117 2.03 19.06 -1.79
C GLN A 117 1.93 18.38 -3.17
N TRP A 118 1.22 19.04 -4.09
CA TRP A 118 1.28 18.65 -5.49
C TRP A 118 2.69 18.93 -6.05
N ARG A 119 3.08 18.20 -7.11
CA ARG A 119 4.43 18.32 -7.71
C ARG A 119 4.43 19.29 -8.88
N PHE A 120 3.65 18.95 -9.90
CA PHE A 120 3.49 19.74 -11.12
C PHE A 120 2.02 19.99 -11.39
N LYS A 121 1.72 21.15 -11.98
CA LYS A 121 0.37 21.54 -12.38
C LYS A 121 0.42 22.10 -13.81
N GLN A 122 -0.57 21.73 -14.62
CA GLN A 122 -0.71 22.31 -15.96
C GLN A 122 -1.10 23.77 -15.87
N HIS A 123 -0.36 24.64 -16.56
CA HIS A 123 -0.64 26.06 -16.66
C HIS A 123 -0.12 26.60 -18.00
N LEU A 124 -0.97 27.24 -18.80
CA LEU A 124 -0.63 27.84 -20.11
C LEU A 124 0.22 26.93 -21.03
N GLY A 125 -0.14 25.64 -21.08
CA GLY A 125 0.58 24.68 -21.90
C GLY A 125 1.83 24.08 -21.25
N GLN A 126 2.28 24.56 -20.10
CA GLN A 126 3.48 24.09 -19.39
C GLN A 126 3.15 23.34 -18.10
N ARG A 127 4.09 22.53 -17.64
CA ARG A 127 4.04 21.79 -16.36
C ARG A 127 4.84 22.54 -15.29
N ILE A 128 4.16 23.41 -14.57
CA ILE A 128 4.76 24.29 -13.56
C ILE A 128 5.01 23.50 -12.27
N ALA A 129 6.24 23.55 -11.75
CA ALA A 129 6.61 22.92 -10.49
C ALA A 129 6.05 23.68 -9.29
N ASN A 130 5.69 22.97 -8.24
CA ASN A 130 5.23 23.59 -7.00
C ASN A 130 6.41 24.08 -6.15
N PRO A 131 6.55 25.38 -5.92
CA PRO A 131 7.66 25.93 -5.12
C PRO A 131 7.59 25.52 -3.63
N LYS A 132 6.42 25.09 -3.15
CA LYS A 132 6.22 24.60 -1.77
C LYS A 132 6.46 23.10 -1.63
N TRP A 133 6.68 22.39 -2.75
CA TRP A 133 6.95 20.95 -2.68
C TRP A 133 8.27 20.67 -1.97
N ARG A 134 8.26 19.64 -1.14
CA ARG A 134 9.46 19.12 -0.47
C ARG A 134 9.46 17.60 -0.54
N PRO A 135 10.65 16.96 -0.59
CA PRO A 135 10.74 15.51 -0.72
C PRO A 135 10.38 14.75 0.55
N PHE A 136 10.41 15.38 1.72
CA PHE A 136 10.03 14.78 2.98
C PHE A 136 8.79 15.45 3.57
N MET A 137 8.11 14.72 4.43
CA MET A 137 7.08 15.26 5.33
C MET A 137 7.72 15.56 6.67
N ALA A 138 7.42 16.73 7.23
CA ALA A 138 7.79 17.05 8.59
C ALA A 138 7.14 16.03 9.54
N LYS A 139 7.93 15.44 10.41
CA LYS A 139 7.49 14.48 11.43
C LYS A 139 8.25 14.74 12.70
N GLU A 140 7.55 14.63 13.80
CA GLU A 140 8.14 14.72 15.15
C GLU A 140 8.96 13.46 15.51
N THR A 141 8.77 12.37 14.78
CA THR A 141 9.40 11.07 15.05
C THR A 141 10.28 10.60 13.90
N LYS A 142 11.33 9.87 14.21
CA LYS A 142 12.20 9.19 13.24
C LYS A 142 11.40 8.27 12.32
N PRO A 143 11.90 7.99 11.08
CA PRO A 143 11.21 7.10 10.16
C PRO A 143 11.05 5.70 10.73
N SER A 144 9.91 5.07 10.46
CA SER A 144 9.65 3.70 10.90
C SER A 144 10.61 2.71 10.25
N GLN A 145 10.81 1.55 10.88
CA GLN A 145 11.58 0.43 10.33
C GLN A 145 11.12 0.04 8.92
N GLN A 146 9.80 0.08 8.69
CA GLN A 146 9.20 -0.21 7.39
C GLN A 146 9.55 0.87 6.35
N SER A 147 9.59 2.14 6.74
CA SER A 147 9.99 3.25 5.88
C SER A 147 11.44 3.10 5.44
N LEU A 148 12.37 2.88 6.39
CA LEU A 148 13.78 2.65 6.09
C LEU A 148 14.01 1.43 5.20
N ASN A 149 13.31 0.32 5.48
CA ASN A 149 13.35 -0.86 4.61
C ASN A 149 12.83 -0.57 3.19
N SER A 150 11.86 0.33 3.04
CA SER A 150 11.36 0.77 1.73
C SER A 150 12.43 1.55 0.97
N THR A 151 13.14 2.48 1.63
CA THR A 151 14.27 3.22 1.07
C THR A 151 15.38 2.27 0.59
N PHE A 152 15.85 1.37 1.46
CA PHE A 152 16.85 0.37 1.07
C PHE A 152 16.40 -0.51 -0.10
N THR A 153 15.11 -0.88 -0.14
CA THR A 153 14.57 -1.69 -1.24
C THR A 153 14.61 -0.91 -2.56
N ALA A 154 14.22 0.35 -2.56
CA ALA A 154 14.24 1.20 -3.76
C ALA A 154 15.66 1.40 -4.28
N LEU A 155 16.61 1.76 -3.41
CA LEU A 155 18.01 1.93 -3.75
C LEU A 155 18.65 0.63 -4.27
N ASN A 156 18.37 -0.50 -3.61
CA ASN A 156 18.89 -1.79 -4.04
C ASN A 156 18.40 -2.19 -5.44
N VAL A 157 17.12 -1.94 -5.74
CA VAL A 157 16.56 -2.20 -7.08
C VAL A 157 17.15 -1.24 -8.10
N PHE A 158 17.38 0.03 -7.74
CA PHE A 158 18.01 1.03 -8.59
C PHE A 158 19.44 0.63 -8.98
N TYR A 159 20.31 0.28 -8.02
CA TYR A 159 21.67 -0.14 -8.33
C TYR A 159 21.75 -1.49 -9.03
N LYS A 160 20.81 -2.41 -8.79
CA LYS A 160 20.69 -3.64 -9.60
C LYS A 160 20.36 -3.33 -11.05
N PHE A 161 19.49 -2.36 -11.29
CA PHE A 161 19.20 -1.89 -12.64
C PHE A 161 20.42 -1.19 -13.24
N ALA A 162 21.15 -0.38 -12.46
CA ALA A 162 22.38 0.27 -12.94
C ALA A 162 23.45 -0.75 -13.37
N ILE A 163 23.59 -1.85 -12.64
CA ILE A 163 24.50 -2.95 -13.03
C ILE A 163 24.02 -3.66 -14.31
N LEU A 164 22.71 -3.92 -14.42
CA LEU A 164 22.11 -4.56 -15.60
C LEU A 164 22.30 -3.71 -16.87
N GLU A 165 22.22 -2.39 -16.74
CA GLU A 165 22.41 -1.44 -17.85
C GLU A 165 23.88 -0.98 -17.99
N GLU A 166 24.81 -1.67 -17.35
CA GLU A 166 26.27 -1.41 -17.40
C GLU A 166 26.66 0.02 -17.03
N ARG A 167 25.84 0.70 -16.19
CA ARG A 167 26.08 2.06 -15.68
C ARG A 167 26.81 2.08 -14.34
N SER A 168 26.87 0.95 -13.64
CA SER A 168 27.61 0.77 -12.39
C SER A 168 28.14 -0.67 -12.30
N PHE A 169 29.25 -0.85 -11.60
CA PHE A 169 29.84 -2.18 -11.39
C PHE A 169 29.52 -2.74 -10.01
N THR A 170 28.98 -1.90 -9.10
CA THR A 170 28.84 -2.27 -7.68
C THR A 170 27.52 -1.82 -7.11
N ASN A 171 26.96 -2.62 -6.20
CA ASN A 171 25.80 -2.26 -5.39
C ASN A 171 26.17 -2.40 -3.90
N PHE A 172 26.44 -1.27 -3.26
CA PHE A 172 26.80 -1.21 -1.84
C PHE A 172 25.60 -1.28 -0.89
N VAL A 173 24.37 -1.12 -1.41
CA VAL A 173 23.14 -1.04 -0.60
C VAL A 173 22.94 -2.23 0.33
N PRO A 174 23.15 -3.50 -0.09
CA PRO A 174 22.97 -4.64 0.81
C PRO A 174 23.92 -4.62 2.01
N VAL A 175 25.17 -4.19 1.82
CA VAL A 175 26.17 -4.10 2.88
C VAL A 175 25.83 -3.00 3.86
N VAL A 176 25.45 -1.80 3.35
CA VAL A 176 25.00 -0.68 4.18
C VAL A 176 23.76 -1.06 4.97
N LYS A 177 22.78 -1.72 4.33
CA LYS A 177 21.58 -2.20 5.02
C LYS A 177 21.88 -3.15 6.17
N LYS A 178 22.80 -4.11 5.95
CA LYS A 178 23.18 -5.11 6.96
C LYS A 178 23.78 -4.45 8.21
N ASN A 179 24.54 -3.37 8.02
CA ASN A 179 25.27 -2.68 9.07
C ASN A 179 24.55 -1.40 9.57
N CYS A 180 23.32 -1.14 9.11
CA CYS A 180 22.58 0.08 9.45
C CYS A 180 22.19 0.09 10.93
N PRO A 181 22.64 1.09 11.73
CA PRO A 181 22.36 1.16 13.16
C PRO A 181 20.90 1.49 13.47
N TYR A 182 20.17 2.04 12.49
CA TYR A 182 18.76 2.41 12.64
C TYR A 182 17.81 1.24 12.35
N LEU A 183 18.29 0.14 11.76
CA LEU A 183 17.51 -1.06 11.53
C LEU A 183 17.69 -2.04 12.69
N VAL A 184 16.69 -2.09 13.56
CA VAL A 184 16.66 -3.08 14.63
C VAL A 184 16.22 -4.42 14.05
N VAL A 185 17.04 -5.43 14.21
CA VAL A 185 16.64 -6.82 13.96
C VAL A 185 15.77 -7.24 15.14
N GLN A 186 14.45 -6.97 15.03
CA GLN A 186 13.52 -7.50 16.01
C GLN A 186 13.43 -9.01 15.82
N SER A 187 13.88 -9.75 16.83
CA SER A 187 13.64 -11.19 16.94
C SER A 187 12.18 -11.52 17.27
N GLN A 188 11.39 -10.51 17.64
CA GLN A 188 9.97 -10.65 17.85
C GLN A 188 9.25 -10.35 16.54
N ILE A 189 8.55 -11.36 16.04
CA ILE A 189 7.59 -11.19 14.97
C ILE A 189 6.47 -10.32 15.54
N ASN A 190 6.31 -9.13 14.98
CA ASN A 190 5.18 -8.28 15.32
C ASN A 190 3.92 -9.07 15.01
N GLN A 191 3.09 -9.29 16.02
CA GLN A 191 1.74 -9.81 15.79
C GLN A 191 1.03 -8.89 14.82
N PRO A 192 0.31 -9.43 13.83
CA PRO A 192 -0.47 -8.60 12.95
C PRO A 192 -1.53 -7.87 13.79
N ASP A 193 -1.71 -6.60 13.49
CA ASP A 193 -2.78 -5.82 14.10
C ASP A 193 -4.13 -6.44 13.76
N THR A 194 -4.90 -6.83 14.77
CA THR A 194 -6.21 -7.48 14.67
C THR A 194 -7.21 -6.76 15.55
N LEU A 195 -8.49 -6.83 15.20
CA LEU A 195 -9.57 -6.43 16.09
C LEU A 195 -9.72 -7.46 17.21
N SER A 196 -10.05 -7.01 18.43
CA SER A 196 -10.54 -7.91 19.48
C SER A 196 -11.94 -8.45 19.12
N ASP A 197 -12.36 -9.54 19.77
CA ASP A 197 -13.70 -10.09 19.54
C ASP A 197 -14.78 -9.05 19.89
N LEU A 198 -14.58 -8.26 20.95
CA LEU A 198 -15.48 -7.18 21.33
C LEU A 198 -15.54 -6.07 20.27
N GLN A 199 -14.40 -5.63 19.76
CA GLN A 199 -14.35 -4.61 18.70
C GLN A 199 -15.08 -5.10 17.44
N TRP A 200 -14.84 -6.36 17.05
CA TRP A 200 -15.51 -6.92 15.88
C TRP A 200 -17.02 -7.04 16.07
N GLU A 201 -17.48 -7.50 17.24
CA GLU A 201 -18.89 -7.56 17.60
C GLU A 201 -19.56 -6.19 17.46
N TYR A 202 -18.95 -5.14 18.03
CA TYR A 202 -19.47 -3.78 17.90
C TYR A 202 -19.47 -3.28 16.46
N VAL A 203 -18.41 -3.50 15.69
CA VAL A 203 -18.34 -3.08 14.28
C VAL A 203 -19.45 -3.74 13.47
N LEU A 204 -19.70 -5.02 13.68
CA LEU A 204 -20.72 -5.76 12.95
C LEU A 204 -22.13 -5.33 13.38
N ARG A 205 -22.43 -5.44 14.68
CA ARG A 205 -23.74 -5.15 15.28
C ARG A 205 -24.19 -3.71 15.00
N VAL A 206 -23.35 -2.73 15.33
CA VAL A 206 -23.72 -1.32 15.17
C VAL A 206 -23.90 -0.95 13.69
N THR A 207 -23.08 -1.51 12.79
CA THR A 207 -23.30 -1.30 11.34
C THR A 207 -24.62 -1.93 10.89
N GLU A 208 -24.96 -3.10 11.40
CA GLU A 208 -26.20 -3.82 11.06
C GLU A 208 -27.44 -3.11 11.57
N GLU A 209 -27.46 -2.71 12.84
CA GLU A 209 -28.56 -1.96 13.46
C GLU A 209 -28.84 -0.64 12.72
N ASN A 210 -27.80 0.09 12.36
CA ASN A 210 -27.96 1.36 11.63
C ASN A 210 -28.38 1.18 10.14
N CYS A 211 -28.44 -0.05 9.60
CA CYS A 211 -28.98 -0.28 8.26
C CYS A 211 -30.49 0.03 8.15
N GLU A 212 -31.24 0.00 9.24
CA GLU A 212 -32.66 0.34 9.26
C GLU A 212 -32.86 1.84 8.99
N ASP A 213 -32.03 2.70 9.57
CA ASP A 213 -32.09 4.15 9.42
C ASP A 213 -31.35 4.64 8.16
N ASP A 214 -30.21 4.02 7.82
CA ASP A 214 -29.44 4.28 6.60
C ASP A 214 -29.19 3.00 5.79
N PRO A 215 -30.09 2.64 4.86
CA PRO A 215 -29.92 1.47 4.03
C PRO A 215 -28.64 1.42 3.21
N GLN A 216 -27.92 2.55 3.05
CA GLN A 216 -26.63 2.56 2.36
C GLN A 216 -25.54 1.80 3.13
N LEU A 217 -25.71 1.62 4.44
CA LEU A 217 -24.83 0.82 5.29
C LEU A 217 -24.84 -0.68 4.98
N GLU A 218 -25.83 -1.19 4.26
CA GLU A 218 -25.83 -2.55 3.70
C GLU A 218 -24.59 -2.80 2.84
N ARG A 219 -24.11 -1.79 2.13
CA ARG A 219 -22.90 -1.84 1.35
C ARG A 219 -21.66 -1.90 2.24
N ASN A 220 -21.66 -1.20 3.38
CA ASN A 220 -20.59 -1.25 4.36
C ASN A 220 -20.54 -2.64 4.99
N LEU A 221 -21.68 -3.15 5.43
CA LEU A 221 -21.82 -4.48 6.03
C LEU A 221 -21.28 -5.58 5.10
N PHE A 222 -21.68 -5.57 3.84
CA PHE A 222 -21.15 -6.49 2.83
C PHE A 222 -19.63 -6.34 2.63
N THR A 223 -19.12 -5.10 2.62
CA THR A 223 -17.68 -4.83 2.50
C THR A 223 -16.90 -5.39 3.69
N LEU A 224 -17.40 -5.21 4.91
CA LEU A 224 -16.81 -5.77 6.13
C LEU A 224 -16.79 -7.32 6.07
N ALA A 225 -17.91 -7.93 5.65
CA ALA A 225 -18.01 -9.39 5.46
C ALA A 225 -16.98 -9.90 4.43
N CYS A 226 -16.80 -9.21 3.31
CA CYS A 226 -15.80 -9.57 2.30
C CYS A 226 -14.36 -9.48 2.85
N LEU A 227 -14.04 -8.42 3.57
CA LEU A 227 -12.67 -8.18 4.06
C LEU A 227 -12.29 -9.16 5.18
N LYS A 228 -13.20 -9.46 6.12
CA LYS A 228 -12.95 -10.40 7.22
C LYS A 228 -13.24 -11.83 6.82
N GLY A 229 -14.43 -12.11 6.27
CA GLY A 229 -14.89 -13.47 6.03
C GLY A 229 -14.24 -14.18 4.85
N LEU A 230 -13.81 -13.41 3.83
CA LEU A 230 -13.07 -13.92 2.67
C LEU A 230 -11.60 -13.48 2.65
N TYR A 231 -11.11 -12.85 3.70
CA TYR A 231 -9.74 -12.37 3.85
C TYR A 231 -9.26 -11.51 2.68
N LEU A 232 -10.15 -10.76 2.03
CA LEU A 232 -9.80 -10.01 0.84
C LEU A 232 -8.92 -8.80 1.17
N ARG A 233 -8.00 -8.51 0.27
CA ARG A 233 -7.34 -7.21 0.28
C ARG A 233 -8.31 -6.17 -0.28
N ILE A 234 -8.30 -4.97 0.27
CA ILE A 234 -9.15 -3.88 -0.23
C ILE A 234 -9.00 -3.64 -1.75
N SER A 235 -7.80 -3.86 -2.29
CA SER A 235 -7.54 -3.77 -3.72
C SER A 235 -8.19 -4.88 -4.55
N GLU A 236 -8.59 -5.99 -3.95
CA GLU A 236 -9.27 -7.10 -4.63
C GLU A 236 -10.77 -6.81 -4.79
N LEU A 237 -11.33 -5.97 -3.91
CA LEU A 237 -12.70 -5.45 -3.99
C LEU A 237 -12.82 -4.18 -4.86
N SER A 238 -11.71 -3.51 -5.16
CA SER A 238 -11.73 -2.23 -5.86
C SER A 238 -11.58 -2.38 -7.36
N GLU A 239 -12.23 -1.48 -8.10
CA GLU A 239 -12.00 -1.33 -9.53
C GLU A 239 -10.62 -0.76 -9.81
N ARG A 240 -9.90 -1.38 -10.75
CA ARG A 240 -8.55 -1.03 -11.19
C ARG A 240 -8.46 -1.18 -12.70
N PRO A 241 -7.47 -0.57 -13.39
CA PRO A 241 -7.34 -0.67 -14.85
C PRO A 241 -7.41 -2.11 -15.42
N ASN A 242 -6.87 -3.09 -14.68
CA ASN A 242 -6.81 -4.49 -15.12
C ASN A 242 -7.72 -5.41 -14.29
N TRP A 243 -8.62 -4.86 -13.49
CA TRP A 243 -9.48 -5.64 -12.61
C TRP A 243 -10.77 -4.91 -12.29
N SER A 244 -11.89 -5.48 -12.70
CA SER A 244 -13.24 -5.02 -12.34
C SER A 244 -13.95 -6.16 -11.60
N PRO A 245 -14.00 -6.13 -10.25
CA PRO A 245 -14.70 -7.15 -9.47
C PRO A 245 -16.22 -7.03 -9.70
N VAL A 246 -16.81 -8.11 -10.19
CA VAL A 246 -18.25 -8.20 -10.54
C VAL A 246 -18.91 -9.42 -9.92
N MET A 247 -20.25 -9.42 -9.87
CA MET A 247 -21.04 -10.49 -9.26
C MET A 247 -20.86 -11.86 -9.96
N SER A 248 -20.58 -11.88 -11.27
CA SER A 248 -20.28 -13.11 -12.01
C SER A 248 -18.96 -13.77 -11.61
N HIS A 249 -18.15 -13.14 -10.77
CA HIS A 249 -16.96 -13.80 -10.19
C HIS A 249 -17.30 -14.75 -9.05
N PHE A 250 -18.54 -14.72 -8.51
CA PHE A 250 -19.05 -15.80 -7.68
C PHE A 250 -19.46 -16.97 -8.56
N TRP A 251 -19.07 -18.17 -8.17
CA TRP A 251 -19.41 -19.39 -8.88
C TRP A 251 -19.56 -20.56 -7.92
N GLN A 252 -20.29 -21.59 -8.35
CA GLN A 252 -20.54 -22.80 -7.58
C GLN A 252 -19.97 -23.99 -8.33
N ASP A 253 -19.30 -24.89 -7.60
CA ASP A 253 -18.82 -26.15 -8.18
C ASP A 253 -19.92 -27.22 -8.29
N ALA A 254 -19.55 -28.39 -8.79
CA ALA A 254 -20.50 -29.52 -8.97
C ALA A 254 -21.00 -30.09 -7.65
N ASP A 255 -20.26 -29.90 -6.57
CA ASP A 255 -20.61 -30.40 -5.24
C ASP A 255 -21.43 -29.37 -4.42
N GLY A 256 -21.68 -28.18 -5.00
CA GLY A 256 -22.50 -27.13 -4.39
C GLY A 256 -21.71 -26.13 -3.54
N PHE A 257 -20.40 -26.20 -3.51
CA PHE A 257 -19.57 -25.23 -2.80
C PHE A 257 -19.42 -23.93 -3.58
N TRP A 258 -19.54 -22.81 -2.89
CA TRP A 258 -19.42 -21.49 -3.47
C TRP A 258 -18.03 -20.92 -3.32
N PHE A 259 -17.58 -20.23 -4.38
CA PHE A 259 -16.27 -19.58 -4.47
C PHE A 259 -16.41 -18.16 -5.01
N LEU A 260 -15.45 -17.31 -4.64
CA LEU A 260 -15.25 -16.00 -5.27
C LEU A 260 -13.88 -15.95 -5.96
N ARG A 261 -13.90 -15.74 -7.28
CA ARG A 261 -12.67 -15.49 -8.05
C ARG A 261 -12.19 -14.10 -7.85
N VAL A 262 -10.93 -13.92 -7.45
CA VAL A 262 -10.31 -12.63 -7.19
C VAL A 262 -8.92 -12.52 -7.83
N MET A 263 -8.55 -11.30 -8.19
CA MET A 263 -7.21 -11.00 -8.72
C MET A 263 -6.35 -10.39 -7.62
N GLY A 264 -5.38 -11.15 -7.15
CA GLY A 264 -4.44 -10.78 -6.09
C GLY A 264 -3.22 -10.00 -6.58
N LYS A 265 -2.21 -9.94 -5.70
CA LYS A 265 -0.92 -9.28 -6.00
C LYS A 265 -0.21 -9.99 -7.17
N GLY A 266 0.31 -9.18 -8.11
CA GLY A 266 1.00 -9.71 -9.29
C GLY A 266 0.07 -10.26 -10.36
N ASN A 267 -1.20 -9.84 -10.37
CA ASN A 267 -2.24 -10.26 -11.32
C ASN A 267 -2.52 -11.77 -11.30
N LYS A 268 -2.33 -12.41 -10.14
CA LYS A 268 -2.63 -13.84 -9.97
C LYS A 268 -4.08 -14.01 -9.57
N LEU A 269 -4.81 -14.81 -10.33
CA LEU A 269 -6.17 -15.22 -9.98
C LEU A 269 -6.11 -16.32 -8.92
N ARG A 270 -7.08 -16.29 -8.00
CA ARG A 270 -7.39 -17.36 -7.07
C ARG A 270 -8.88 -17.41 -6.79
N ASP A 271 -9.34 -18.55 -6.35
CA ASP A 271 -10.70 -18.74 -5.87
C ASP A 271 -10.67 -18.82 -4.35
N VAL A 272 -11.55 -18.06 -3.69
CA VAL A 272 -11.69 -18.02 -2.24
C VAL A 272 -12.98 -18.71 -1.86
N THR A 273 -12.93 -19.68 -0.95
CA THR A 273 -14.09 -20.44 -0.48
C THR A 273 -15.05 -19.55 0.32
N LEU A 274 -16.34 -19.64 0.05
CA LEU A 274 -17.38 -18.97 0.81
C LEU A 274 -17.87 -19.85 1.97
N SER A 275 -17.93 -19.25 3.16
CA SER A 275 -18.63 -19.88 4.30
C SER A 275 -20.14 -19.66 4.20
N GLU A 276 -20.93 -20.52 4.85
CA GLU A 276 -22.39 -20.37 4.94
C GLU A 276 -22.79 -19.01 5.55
N SER A 277 -22.05 -18.57 6.57
CA SER A 277 -22.25 -17.26 7.20
C SER A 277 -22.04 -16.12 6.21
N PHE A 278 -21.02 -16.19 5.36
CA PHE A 278 -20.80 -15.19 4.31
C PHE A 278 -21.91 -15.19 3.26
N ILE A 279 -22.42 -16.35 2.88
CA ILE A 279 -23.52 -16.46 1.90
C ILE A 279 -24.78 -15.73 2.41
N ALA A 280 -25.01 -15.70 3.72
CA ALA A 280 -26.11 -14.92 4.29
C ALA A 280 -25.96 -13.41 4.02
N TYR A 281 -24.77 -12.85 4.24
CA TYR A 281 -24.46 -11.44 3.92
C TYR A 281 -24.51 -11.14 2.43
N LEU A 282 -24.06 -12.06 1.59
CA LEU A 282 -24.17 -11.95 0.14
C LEU A 282 -25.64 -11.86 -0.30
N LYS A 283 -26.50 -12.74 0.18
CA LYS A 283 -27.94 -12.74 -0.11
C LYS A 283 -28.59 -11.43 0.35
N ARG A 284 -28.32 -11.00 1.58
CA ARG A 284 -28.83 -9.75 2.17
C ARG A 284 -28.45 -8.54 1.31
N TYR A 285 -27.19 -8.39 0.98
CA TYR A 285 -26.69 -7.30 0.15
C TYR A 285 -27.29 -7.30 -1.27
N ARG A 286 -27.45 -8.46 -1.88
CA ARG A 286 -28.05 -8.60 -3.20
C ARG A 286 -29.53 -8.21 -3.20
N LEU A 287 -30.29 -8.63 -2.18
CA LEU A 287 -31.68 -8.24 -2.00
C LEU A 287 -31.83 -6.73 -1.81
N TYR A 288 -30.96 -6.11 -1.00
CA TYR A 288 -30.89 -4.64 -0.88
C TYR A 288 -30.70 -3.96 -2.24
N ARG A 289 -29.94 -4.57 -3.14
CA ARG A 289 -29.75 -4.04 -4.51
C ARG A 289 -30.90 -4.37 -5.48
N GLY A 290 -31.95 -5.04 -5.05
CA GLY A 290 -33.02 -5.51 -5.92
C GLY A 290 -32.62 -6.63 -6.87
N LEU A 291 -31.57 -7.41 -6.52
CA LEU A 291 -31.08 -8.55 -7.29
C LEU A 291 -31.62 -9.86 -6.71
N SER A 292 -31.55 -10.95 -7.50
CA SER A 292 -31.82 -12.30 -6.99
C SER A 292 -30.86 -12.68 -5.84
N ALA A 293 -31.28 -13.57 -4.94
CA ALA A 293 -30.54 -13.89 -3.73
C ALA A 293 -29.10 -14.39 -4.00
N LEU A 294 -28.88 -15.13 -5.07
CA LEU A 294 -27.57 -15.65 -5.45
C LEU A 294 -27.15 -15.12 -6.83
N PRO A 295 -25.84 -14.94 -7.07
CA PRO A 295 -25.30 -14.48 -8.34
C PRO A 295 -25.52 -15.47 -9.49
N ARG A 296 -25.58 -14.95 -10.71
CA ARG A 296 -25.58 -15.73 -11.95
C ARG A 296 -24.25 -15.58 -12.67
N VAL A 297 -23.95 -16.51 -13.55
CA VAL A 297 -22.67 -16.60 -14.29
C VAL A 297 -22.38 -15.36 -15.15
N ASP A 298 -23.40 -14.68 -15.62
CA ASP A 298 -23.33 -13.57 -16.58
C ASP A 298 -23.64 -12.19 -15.98
N GLU A 299 -23.66 -12.06 -14.66
CA GLU A 299 -23.99 -10.80 -14.00
C GLU A 299 -22.81 -9.79 -14.01
N PRO A 300 -22.88 -8.71 -14.80
CA PRO A 300 -21.79 -7.74 -14.92
C PRO A 300 -21.78 -6.68 -13.81
N TYR A 301 -22.65 -6.81 -12.81
CA TYR A 301 -22.79 -5.82 -11.74
C TYR A 301 -21.56 -5.77 -10.85
N PRO A 302 -21.04 -4.55 -10.53
CA PRO A 302 -19.92 -4.42 -9.60
C PRO A 302 -20.16 -5.10 -8.27
N LEU A 303 -19.13 -5.74 -7.73
CA LEU A 303 -19.19 -6.43 -6.43
C LEU A 303 -19.59 -5.44 -5.32
N VAL A 304 -18.92 -4.30 -5.25
CA VAL A 304 -19.31 -3.16 -4.40
C VAL A 304 -19.65 -1.99 -5.32
N HIS A 305 -20.93 -1.62 -5.40
CA HIS A 305 -21.40 -0.60 -6.32
C HIS A 305 -21.20 0.82 -5.78
N LYS A 306 -21.09 1.78 -6.68
CA LYS A 306 -21.19 3.22 -6.37
C LYS A 306 -22.66 3.62 -6.24
N LEU A 307 -22.95 4.57 -5.37
CA LEU A 307 -24.30 5.18 -5.32
C LEU A 307 -24.54 6.12 -6.50
N ARG A 308 -23.48 6.74 -7.00
CA ARG A 308 -23.54 7.64 -8.17
C ARG A 308 -22.50 7.25 -9.19
N GLY A 309 -22.88 7.26 -10.46
CA GLY A 309 -21.98 6.89 -11.57
C GLY A 309 -21.93 5.40 -11.83
N LYS A 310 -21.20 5.01 -12.88
CA LYS A 310 -21.03 3.62 -13.33
C LYS A 310 -19.78 2.97 -12.71
N GLY A 311 -19.74 1.64 -12.72
CA GLY A 311 -18.58 0.83 -12.32
C GLY A 311 -18.45 0.58 -10.82
N GLY A 312 -17.36 -0.08 -10.44
CA GLY A 312 -17.03 -0.42 -9.06
C GLY A 312 -16.37 0.72 -8.29
N MET A 313 -16.20 0.53 -7.00
CA MET A 313 -15.58 1.53 -6.11
C MET A 313 -14.05 1.48 -6.20
N THR A 314 -13.42 2.64 -6.02
CA THR A 314 -11.97 2.76 -5.84
C THR A 314 -11.53 2.34 -4.43
N VAL A 315 -10.26 2.03 -4.24
CA VAL A 315 -9.65 1.74 -2.91
C VAL A 315 -10.00 2.84 -1.88
N ARG A 316 -9.94 4.12 -2.29
CA ARG A 316 -10.24 5.25 -1.41
C ARG A 316 -11.70 5.27 -0.96
N GLN A 317 -12.62 4.94 -1.87
CA GLN A 317 -14.05 4.88 -1.55
C GLN A 317 -14.35 3.72 -0.61
N ILE A 318 -13.79 2.52 -0.87
CA ILE A 318 -13.98 1.35 0.01
C ILE A 318 -13.42 1.62 1.40
N ARG A 319 -12.23 2.27 1.51
CA ARG A 319 -11.71 2.69 2.83
C ARG A 319 -12.68 3.57 3.61
N ARG A 320 -13.40 4.47 2.93
CA ARG A 320 -14.40 5.31 3.59
C ARG A 320 -15.58 4.51 4.14
N LEU A 321 -16.02 3.45 3.43
CA LEU A 321 -17.07 2.58 3.94
C LEU A 321 -16.63 1.89 5.23
N VAL A 322 -15.43 1.32 5.24
CA VAL A 322 -14.88 0.66 6.43
C VAL A 322 -14.71 1.66 7.58
N GLN A 323 -14.15 2.85 7.29
CA GLN A 323 -13.95 3.89 8.30
C GLN A 323 -15.27 4.34 8.91
N GLN A 324 -16.32 4.54 8.13
CA GLN A 324 -17.64 4.90 8.63
C GLN A 324 -18.17 3.86 9.64
N SER A 325 -18.01 2.56 9.35
CA SER A 325 -18.41 1.51 10.30
C SER A 325 -17.54 1.48 11.55
N PHE A 326 -16.24 1.75 11.43
CA PHE A 326 -15.36 1.87 12.58
C PHE A 326 -15.72 3.09 13.46
N ASP A 327 -16.03 4.23 12.84
CA ASP A 327 -16.43 5.44 13.54
C ASP A 327 -17.73 5.23 14.34
N LEU A 328 -18.73 4.56 13.74
CA LEU A 328 -19.98 4.19 14.41
C LEU A 328 -19.72 3.26 15.61
N ALA A 329 -18.91 2.22 15.42
CA ALA A 329 -18.57 1.29 16.47
C ALA A 329 -17.73 1.94 17.60
N THR A 330 -16.81 2.85 17.26
CA THR A 330 -16.02 3.62 18.22
C THR A 330 -16.92 4.48 19.11
N ALA A 331 -17.91 5.16 18.50
CA ALA A 331 -18.88 5.97 19.24
C ALA A 331 -19.71 5.10 20.22
N ALA A 332 -20.18 3.95 19.77
CA ALA A 332 -20.94 3.01 20.62
C ALA A 332 -20.09 2.41 21.76
N LEU A 333 -18.83 2.03 21.48
CA LEU A 333 -17.91 1.56 22.52
C LEU A 333 -17.66 2.63 23.58
N HIS A 334 -17.49 3.91 23.18
CA HIS A 334 -17.37 5.01 24.11
C HIS A 334 -18.62 5.19 24.96
N GLN A 335 -19.80 5.13 24.35
CA GLN A 335 -21.08 5.26 25.03
C GLN A 335 -21.28 4.16 26.07
N ASP A 336 -20.86 2.93 25.76
CA ASP A 336 -20.97 1.75 26.64
C ASP A 336 -19.81 1.65 27.66
N GLY A 337 -18.87 2.63 27.67
CA GLY A 337 -17.79 2.73 28.66
C GLY A 337 -16.53 1.91 28.31
N PHE A 338 -16.43 1.31 27.13
CA PHE A 338 -15.26 0.55 26.67
C PHE A 338 -14.19 1.46 26.04
N ILE A 339 -13.68 2.43 26.82
CA ILE A 339 -12.81 3.51 26.33
C ILE A 339 -11.53 2.98 25.68
N GLU A 340 -10.85 2.03 26.31
CA GLU A 340 -9.60 1.46 25.81
C GLU A 340 -9.80 0.74 24.45
N GLU A 341 -10.90 0.01 24.30
CA GLU A 341 -11.22 -0.68 23.05
C GLU A 341 -11.61 0.31 21.93
N ALA A 342 -12.31 1.39 22.28
CA ALA A 342 -12.65 2.47 21.37
C ALA A 342 -11.38 3.17 20.85
N GLU A 343 -10.44 3.53 21.74
CA GLU A 343 -9.17 4.17 21.35
C GLU A 343 -8.34 3.26 20.45
N LYS A 344 -8.25 1.97 20.73
CA LYS A 344 -7.58 1.00 19.85
C LYS A 344 -8.25 0.90 18.48
N LEU A 345 -9.58 0.91 18.43
CA LEU A 345 -10.33 0.84 17.18
C LEU A 345 -10.10 2.06 16.29
N THR A 346 -9.83 3.24 16.86
CA THR A 346 -9.49 4.46 16.09
C THR A 346 -8.26 4.30 15.20
N ALA A 347 -7.29 3.47 15.63
CA ALA A 347 -6.08 3.17 14.85
C ALA A 347 -6.29 2.07 13.81
N ALA A 348 -7.44 1.38 13.82
CA ALA A 348 -7.69 0.24 12.97
C ALA A 348 -7.82 0.63 11.49
N THR A 349 -7.39 -0.27 10.65
CA THR A 349 -7.49 -0.12 9.19
C THR A 349 -8.22 -1.31 8.56
N ALA A 350 -8.67 -1.15 7.31
CA ALA A 350 -9.29 -2.25 6.58
C ALA A 350 -8.43 -3.52 6.50
N HIS A 351 -7.10 -3.40 6.69
CA HIS A 351 -6.20 -4.56 6.70
C HIS A 351 -6.32 -5.40 7.96
N TRP A 352 -6.67 -4.77 9.09
CA TRP A 352 -6.93 -5.46 10.34
C TRP A 352 -8.07 -6.47 10.21
N LEU A 353 -9.12 -6.16 9.44
CA LEU A 353 -10.23 -7.10 9.19
C LEU A 353 -9.75 -8.42 8.57
N ARG A 354 -8.89 -8.33 7.57
CA ARG A 354 -8.28 -9.51 6.94
C ARG A 354 -7.44 -10.31 7.94
N HIS A 355 -6.63 -9.62 8.74
CA HIS A 355 -5.83 -10.28 9.77
C HIS A 355 -6.70 -10.92 10.84
N THR A 356 -7.75 -10.23 11.30
CA THR A 356 -8.71 -10.77 12.27
C THR A 356 -9.36 -12.06 11.78
N GLY A 357 -9.89 -12.06 10.55
CA GLY A 357 -10.50 -13.26 9.98
C GLY A 357 -9.50 -14.41 9.84
N ALA A 358 -8.33 -14.13 9.27
CA ALA A 358 -7.32 -15.16 9.07
C ALA A 358 -6.72 -15.70 10.39
N THR A 359 -6.54 -14.87 11.42
CA THR A 359 -6.05 -15.30 12.75
C THR A 359 -7.08 -16.17 13.46
N HIS A 360 -8.36 -15.79 13.36
CA HIS A 360 -9.45 -16.58 13.93
C HIS A 360 -9.51 -17.98 13.28
N ASP A 361 -9.52 -18.05 11.96
CA ASP A 361 -9.69 -19.29 11.23
C ASP A 361 -8.43 -20.17 11.19
N ALA A 362 -7.24 -19.60 11.44
CA ALA A 362 -6.00 -20.36 11.60
C ALA A 362 -6.04 -21.35 12.78
N GLN A 363 -6.97 -21.15 13.72
CA GLN A 363 -7.14 -22.05 14.88
C GLN A 363 -7.91 -23.33 14.51
N THR A 364 -8.74 -23.29 13.46
CA THR A 364 -9.68 -24.36 13.14
C THR A 364 -9.52 -24.91 11.72
N ARG A 365 -9.01 -24.11 10.78
CA ARG A 365 -8.82 -24.50 9.38
C ARG A 365 -7.41 -25.03 9.11
N PRO A 366 -7.26 -26.05 8.23
CA PRO A 366 -5.94 -26.46 7.76
C PRO A 366 -5.19 -25.27 7.11
N LEU A 367 -3.96 -25.01 7.57
CA LEU A 367 -3.17 -23.85 7.14
C LEU A 367 -2.94 -23.79 5.64
N LYS A 368 -2.82 -24.93 4.98
CA LYS A 368 -2.69 -25.00 3.53
C LYS A 368 -3.90 -24.37 2.84
N HIS A 369 -5.11 -24.74 3.24
CA HIS A 369 -6.34 -24.19 2.67
C HIS A 369 -6.48 -22.69 2.96
N LEU A 370 -6.16 -22.28 4.19
CA LEU A 370 -6.16 -20.87 4.56
C LEU A 370 -5.12 -20.07 3.75
N SER A 371 -3.93 -20.63 3.53
CA SER A 371 -2.87 -20.02 2.72
C SER A 371 -3.29 -19.81 1.26
N GLU A 372 -4.00 -20.77 0.69
CA GLU A 372 -4.55 -20.70 -0.67
C GLU A 372 -5.60 -19.60 -0.77
N ASP A 373 -6.57 -19.56 0.15
CA ASP A 373 -7.59 -18.51 0.22
C ASP A 373 -6.97 -17.11 0.45
N LEU A 374 -5.92 -17.00 1.27
CA LEU A 374 -5.17 -15.78 1.49
C LEU A 374 -4.34 -15.36 0.24
N GLY A 375 -4.02 -16.29 -0.64
CA GLY A 375 -3.15 -16.07 -1.79
C GLY A 375 -1.71 -15.74 -1.37
N HIS A 376 -1.18 -16.46 -0.39
CA HIS A 376 0.22 -16.38 0.00
C HIS A 376 1.06 -17.30 -0.92
N ALA A 377 2.14 -16.75 -1.47
CA ALA A 377 3.01 -17.51 -2.37
C ALA A 377 3.83 -18.60 -1.66
N LYS A 378 3.96 -18.49 -0.33
CA LYS A 378 4.70 -19.43 0.53
C LYS A 378 3.85 -19.72 1.76
N LEU A 379 3.68 -21.00 2.09
CA LEU A 379 2.99 -21.44 3.29
C LEU A 379 3.65 -20.87 4.57
N ALA A 380 4.97 -20.78 4.57
CA ALA A 380 5.74 -20.16 5.66
C ALA A 380 5.29 -18.74 6.00
N THR A 381 4.74 -17.99 5.05
CA THR A 381 4.19 -16.64 5.33
C THR A 381 2.93 -16.72 6.20
N THR A 382 2.06 -17.69 5.96
CA THR A 382 0.85 -17.92 6.76
C THR A 382 1.23 -18.43 8.14
N ASP A 383 2.15 -19.38 8.21
CA ASP A 383 2.69 -19.95 9.44
C ASP A 383 3.31 -18.85 10.33
N GLN A 384 4.22 -18.05 9.80
CA GLN A 384 4.87 -16.97 10.53
C GLN A 384 3.90 -15.90 11.02
N ILE A 385 2.85 -15.59 10.27
CA ILE A 385 1.91 -14.52 10.62
C ILE A 385 0.86 -15.01 11.62
N TYR A 386 0.31 -16.23 11.45
CA TYR A 386 -0.90 -16.65 12.16
C TYR A 386 -0.69 -17.73 13.21
N ILE A 387 0.34 -18.59 13.11
CA ILE A 387 0.59 -19.66 14.10
C ILE A 387 1.43 -19.18 15.29
N GLN A 388 2.38 -18.27 15.07
CA GLN A 388 3.24 -17.80 16.18
C GLN A 388 2.50 -16.94 17.21
N THR A 389 1.20 -16.79 17.08
CA THR A 389 0.42 -15.76 17.74
C THR A 389 -0.04 -16.13 19.14
N ASN A 390 0.13 -17.35 19.58
CA ASN A 390 -0.37 -17.67 20.91
C ASN A 390 0.69 -17.49 22.01
N ILE A 391 1.08 -16.20 22.24
CA ILE A 391 1.91 -15.82 23.40
C ILE A 391 1.31 -16.36 24.70
N LYS A 392 -0.03 -16.41 24.82
CA LYS A 392 -0.72 -16.96 25.99
C LYS A 392 -0.49 -18.47 26.11
N GLU A 393 -0.56 -19.23 25.00
CA GLU A 393 -0.26 -20.66 25.02
C GLU A 393 1.23 -20.93 25.25
N ARG A 394 2.10 -20.14 24.62
CA ARG A 394 3.53 -20.20 24.87
C ARG A 394 3.85 -19.88 26.33
N ALA A 395 3.21 -18.88 26.92
CA ALA A 395 3.36 -18.55 28.34
C ALA A 395 2.84 -19.69 29.22
N LYS A 396 1.64 -20.24 28.94
CA LYS A 396 1.07 -21.38 29.67
C LYS A 396 1.96 -22.61 29.62
N SER A 397 2.54 -22.92 28.48
CA SER A 397 3.49 -24.02 28.35
C SER A 397 4.82 -23.74 29.06
N GLY A 398 5.27 -22.47 29.03
CA GLY A 398 6.48 -22.03 29.68
C GLY A 398 6.46 -22.04 31.20
N VAL A 399 5.33 -21.68 31.79
CA VAL A 399 5.13 -21.67 33.26
C VAL A 399 5.24 -23.07 33.86
N LYS A 400 4.92 -24.12 33.12
CA LYS A 400 4.99 -25.52 33.59
C LYS A 400 6.37 -26.17 33.44
N ARG A 401 7.39 -25.44 32.96
CA ARG A 401 8.77 -25.97 32.89
C ARG A 401 9.33 -26.14 34.29
N LYS A 402 9.91 -27.31 34.56
CA LYS A 402 10.69 -27.55 35.78
C LYS A 402 12.15 -27.07 35.54
N LEU A 403 12.73 -26.46 36.57
CA LEU A 403 14.15 -26.11 36.58
C LEU A 403 15.00 -27.36 36.79
#